data_093bb66dc36c2b8d7164776a2bf8d985
#
_entry.id   093bb66dc36c2b8d7164776a2bf8d985
#
_cell.length_a   1.000
_cell.length_b   1.000
_cell.length_c   1.000
_cell.angle_alpha   90.00
_cell.angle_beta   90.00
_cell.angle_gamma   90.00
#
_symmetry.space_group_name_H-M   'P 1'
#
loop_
_entity.id
_entity.type
_entity.pdbx_description
1 polymer ?
#
loop_
_entity_poly.entity_id
_entity_poly.type
_entity_poly.pdbx_seq_one_letter_code
_entity_poly.pdbx_strand_id
1 'polypeptide(L)'
;SDEAHHTQAGTKQGVLAAGMEKPTWENTVEKILRQDSRNLLLEFTATMDFSHRDVVEKYRNKVLYRYDLKQFRNDGYSKEPQLLASDTDTRERMLQAIILSQYRQEVAGKHGVNLKPVVLFKAQKTIDQSQKNKALFHELVGALSAREIADVRRRTNVDVLKQAFSFFTAQDVSDALLVRKLKDGF
;
A
#
# COMPACT_ATOMS: atom_id res chain seq x y z
N SER A 1 2.30 26.01 0.96
CA SER A 1 2.58 24.95 -0.03
C SER A 1 2.16 23.62 0.56
N ASP A 2 1.34 22.89 -0.14
CA ASP A 2 1.01 21.50 0.16
C ASP A 2 1.94 20.57 -0.65
N GLU A 3 2.11 19.31 -0.22
CA GLU A 3 3.02 18.36 -0.86
C GLU A 3 4.48 18.88 -0.93
N ALA A 4 4.94 19.51 0.11
CA ALA A 4 6.26 20.14 0.17
C ALA A 4 7.43 19.18 -0.10
N HIS A 5 7.21 17.86 -0.01
CA HIS A 5 8.22 16.86 -0.34
C HIS A 5 8.67 16.90 -1.82
N HIS A 6 7.88 17.44 -2.72
CA HIS A 6 8.27 17.66 -4.11
C HIS A 6 9.30 18.78 -4.28
N THR A 7 9.43 19.64 -3.29
CA THR A 7 10.42 20.74 -3.27
C THR A 7 11.65 20.40 -2.42
N GLN A 8 11.69 19.22 -1.79
CA GLN A 8 12.70 18.88 -0.78
C GLN A 8 14.02 18.36 -1.35
N ALA A 9 14.02 17.77 -2.53
CA ALA A 9 15.24 17.31 -3.17
C ALA A 9 15.36 17.99 -4.52
N GLY A 10 16.49 18.65 -4.76
CA GLY A 10 16.85 19.02 -6.10
C GLY A 10 16.81 17.76 -6.95
N THR A 11 15.68 17.51 -7.60
CA THR A 11 15.60 16.46 -8.59
C THR A 11 16.70 16.75 -9.60
N LYS A 12 17.59 15.81 -9.81
CA LYS A 12 18.60 15.82 -10.90
C LYS A 12 17.88 15.88 -12.24
N GLN A 13 17.26 17.00 -12.54
CA GLN A 13 16.90 17.35 -13.89
C GLN A 13 18.18 17.84 -14.56
N GLY A 14 18.55 17.11 -15.60
CA GLY A 14 19.82 17.27 -16.28
C GLY A 14 20.21 18.73 -16.48
N VAL A 15 21.48 19.00 -16.24
CA VAL A 15 22.18 20.20 -16.64
C VAL A 15 21.97 20.37 -18.14
N LEU A 16 21.02 21.20 -18.52
CA LEU A 16 20.90 21.69 -19.88
C LEU A 16 21.89 22.83 -20.07
N ALA A 17 22.61 22.75 -21.18
CA ALA A 17 23.66 23.66 -21.60
C ALA A 17 23.39 25.13 -21.25
N ALA A 18 24.44 25.75 -20.71
CA ALA A 18 24.73 27.17 -20.62
C ALA A 18 23.55 28.16 -20.67
N GLY A 19 23.13 28.67 -19.52
CA GLY A 19 22.64 30.04 -19.41
C GLY A 19 21.14 30.28 -19.24
N MET A 20 20.27 29.27 -19.28
CA MET A 20 18.85 29.44 -18.95
C MET A 20 18.46 28.45 -17.84
N GLU A 21 18.41 28.93 -16.61
CA GLU A 21 17.70 28.22 -15.55
C GLU A 21 16.23 28.09 -15.95
N LYS A 22 15.79 26.84 -16.22
CA LYS A 22 14.35 26.59 -16.30
C LYS A 22 13.74 26.98 -14.96
N PRO A 23 12.64 27.74 -14.94
CA PRO A 23 11.95 28.05 -13.70
C PRO A 23 11.47 26.76 -13.06
N THR A 24 12.18 26.32 -12.02
CA THR A 24 11.71 25.24 -11.17
C THR A 24 10.65 25.82 -10.23
N TRP A 25 9.73 24.97 -9.77
CA TRP A 25 8.75 25.37 -8.76
C TRP A 25 9.42 26.01 -7.54
N GLU A 26 10.53 25.45 -7.10
CA GLU A 26 11.32 25.92 -5.96
C GLU A 26 11.85 27.34 -6.19
N ASN A 27 12.47 27.62 -7.36
CA ASN A 27 12.94 28.97 -7.71
C ASN A 27 11.82 30.00 -7.77
N THR A 28 10.63 29.57 -8.19
CA THR A 28 9.46 30.48 -8.24
C THR A 28 8.98 30.83 -6.83
N VAL A 29 8.89 29.84 -5.94
CA VAL A 29 8.51 30.06 -4.54
C VAL A 29 9.54 30.94 -3.84
N GLU A 30 10.84 30.72 -4.04
CA GLU A 30 11.89 31.60 -3.49
C GLU A 30 11.80 33.04 -4.01
N LYS A 31 11.53 33.22 -5.30
CA LYS A 31 11.34 34.57 -5.86
C LYS A 31 10.18 35.30 -5.21
N ILE A 32 9.05 34.60 -5.02
CA ILE A 32 7.88 35.19 -4.34
C ILE A 32 8.25 35.56 -2.88
N LEU A 33 8.92 34.63 -2.18
CA LEU A 33 9.29 34.86 -0.78
C LEU A 33 10.23 36.07 -0.59
N ARG A 34 11.14 36.29 -1.54
CA ARG A 34 12.11 37.41 -1.52
C ARG A 34 11.52 38.75 -1.92
N GLN A 35 10.27 38.82 -2.41
CA GLN A 35 9.65 40.09 -2.83
C GLN A 35 9.39 41.03 -1.64
N ASP A 36 9.10 40.49 -0.46
CA ASP A 36 8.86 41.26 0.75
C ASP A 36 9.37 40.46 1.96
N SER A 37 10.10 41.13 2.87
CA SER A 37 10.65 40.51 4.09
C SER A 37 9.58 40.04 5.08
N ARG A 38 8.33 40.48 4.90
CA ARG A 38 7.16 40.05 5.70
C ARG A 38 6.48 38.80 5.12
N ASN A 39 6.89 38.33 3.94
CA ASN A 39 6.34 37.14 3.38
C ASN A 39 6.69 35.90 4.22
N LEU A 40 5.71 35.08 4.47
CA LEU A 40 5.83 33.84 5.22
C LEU A 40 5.47 32.64 4.34
N LEU A 41 6.33 31.65 4.31
CA LEU A 41 6.08 30.36 3.65
C LEU A 41 5.74 29.31 4.69
N LEU A 42 4.53 28.77 4.62
CA LEU A 42 4.11 27.58 5.36
C LEU A 42 4.06 26.39 4.41
N GLU A 43 4.78 25.35 4.76
CA GLU A 43 4.90 24.12 3.99
C GLU A 43 4.25 22.96 4.76
N PHE A 44 3.42 22.16 4.08
CA PHE A 44 2.75 20.99 4.62
C PHE A 44 3.15 19.77 3.80
N THR A 45 3.39 18.67 4.46
CA THR A 45 3.62 17.37 3.80
C THR A 45 3.37 16.24 4.77
N ALA A 46 2.79 15.15 4.28
CA ALA A 46 2.62 13.91 5.05
C ALA A 46 3.91 13.08 5.12
N THR A 47 4.87 13.32 4.21
CA THR A 47 6.02 12.43 3.98
C THR A 47 7.33 13.21 3.91
N MET A 48 7.84 13.68 5.04
CA MET A 48 9.17 14.30 5.10
C MET A 48 10.23 13.24 5.41
N ASP A 49 11.17 13.05 4.49
CA ASP A 49 12.27 12.11 4.69
C ASP A 49 13.45 12.76 5.40
N PHE A 50 13.49 12.65 6.71
CA PHE A 50 14.60 13.14 7.53
C PHE A 50 15.84 12.24 7.48
N SER A 51 15.84 11.14 6.75
CA SER A 51 17.07 10.36 6.51
C SER A 51 17.96 11.01 5.47
N HIS A 52 17.40 11.90 4.64
CA HIS A 52 18.12 12.60 3.60
C HIS A 52 18.79 13.87 4.15
N ARG A 53 20.12 13.96 4.00
CA ARG A 53 20.93 15.05 4.58
C ARG A 53 20.47 16.46 4.15
N ASP A 54 20.17 16.62 2.87
CA ASP A 54 19.78 17.92 2.31
C ASP A 54 18.42 18.39 2.86
N VAL A 55 17.51 17.46 3.13
CA VAL A 55 16.22 17.74 3.78
C VAL A 55 16.44 18.20 5.22
N VAL A 56 17.28 17.49 5.97
CA VAL A 56 17.62 17.85 7.35
C VAL A 56 18.25 19.24 7.41
N GLU A 57 19.17 19.57 6.51
CA GLU A 57 19.85 20.86 6.46
C GLU A 57 18.89 21.99 6.08
N LYS A 58 18.06 21.80 5.05
CA LYS A 58 17.06 22.78 4.59
C LYS A 58 16.05 23.15 5.67
N TYR A 59 15.58 22.16 6.42
CA TYR A 59 14.53 22.33 7.42
C TYR A 59 15.02 22.39 8.86
N ARG A 60 16.33 22.51 9.08
CA ARG A 60 16.92 22.68 10.42
C ARG A 60 16.24 23.84 11.14
N ASN A 61 15.69 23.59 12.32
CA ASN A 61 14.97 24.57 13.15
C ASN A 61 13.75 25.25 12.49
N LYS A 62 13.20 24.67 11.40
CA LYS A 62 12.03 25.21 10.69
C LYS A 62 10.80 24.32 10.84
N VAL A 63 10.94 23.13 11.38
CA VAL A 63 9.82 22.20 11.60
C VAL A 63 9.03 22.65 12.81
N LEU A 64 7.80 23.13 12.59
CA LEU A 64 6.90 23.59 13.64
C LEU A 64 6.16 22.44 14.30
N TYR A 65 5.74 21.46 13.52
CA TYR A 65 4.97 20.33 14.00
C TYR A 65 5.29 19.07 13.19
N ARG A 66 5.35 17.96 13.88
CA ARG A 66 5.53 16.64 13.26
C ARG A 66 4.54 15.65 13.86
N TYR A 67 3.78 14.99 12.98
CA TYR A 67 2.85 13.94 13.34
C TYR A 67 3.05 12.78 12.39
N ASP A 68 3.85 11.81 12.81
CA ASP A 68 4.24 10.69 11.94
C ASP A 68 3.22 9.53 11.98
N LEU A 69 3.35 8.61 11.04
CA LEU A 69 2.46 7.44 10.94
C LEU A 69 2.48 6.57 12.20
N LYS A 70 3.59 6.54 12.94
CA LYS A 70 3.69 5.80 14.19
C LYS A 70 2.79 6.42 15.26
N GLN A 71 2.85 7.74 15.38
CA GLN A 71 2.00 8.48 16.32
C GLN A 71 0.51 8.36 15.91
N PHE A 72 0.21 8.56 14.62
CA PHE A 72 -1.14 8.40 14.07
C PHE A 72 -1.74 7.02 14.37
N ARG A 73 -0.92 5.98 14.30
CA ARG A 73 -1.34 4.62 14.65
C ARG A 73 -1.53 4.45 16.16
N ASN A 74 -0.60 4.96 16.98
CA ASN A 74 -0.68 4.87 18.43
C ASN A 74 -1.93 5.58 18.98
N ASP A 75 -2.32 6.68 18.33
CA ASP A 75 -3.53 7.45 18.68
C ASP A 75 -4.83 6.78 18.18
N GLY A 76 -4.74 5.61 17.53
CA GLY A 76 -5.89 4.81 17.10
C GLY A 76 -6.56 5.25 15.80
N TYR A 77 -5.95 6.18 15.04
CA TYR A 77 -6.51 6.68 13.77
C TYR A 77 -6.23 5.77 12.57
N SER A 78 -5.38 4.77 12.70
CA SER A 78 -5.16 3.78 11.67
C SER A 78 -5.16 2.35 12.21
N LYS A 79 -5.45 1.39 11.34
CA LYS A 79 -5.30 -0.03 11.63
C LYS A 79 -3.82 -0.41 11.66
N GLU A 80 -3.51 -1.42 12.44
CA GLU A 80 -2.16 -1.99 12.47
C GLU A 80 -1.91 -2.80 11.20
N PRO A 81 -0.88 -2.47 10.40
CA PRO A 81 -0.51 -3.26 9.23
C PRO A 81 0.12 -4.58 9.68
N GLN A 82 -0.34 -5.68 9.10
CA GLN A 82 0.28 -6.99 9.27
C GLN A 82 1.06 -7.34 8.01
N LEU A 83 2.37 -7.57 8.17
CA LEU A 83 3.22 -8.04 7.08
C LEU A 83 3.20 -9.57 7.07
N LEU A 84 2.78 -10.14 5.96
CA LEU A 84 2.79 -11.58 5.74
C LEU A 84 3.95 -11.91 4.81
N ALA A 85 4.99 -12.52 5.36
CA ALA A 85 6.06 -13.10 4.55
C ALA A 85 5.58 -14.48 4.08
N SER A 86 5.48 -14.65 2.77
CA SER A 86 5.16 -15.93 2.16
C SER A 86 6.25 -16.26 1.14
N ASP A 87 6.92 -17.37 1.33
CA ASP A 87 7.94 -17.90 0.39
C ASP A 87 7.25 -18.76 -0.67
N THR A 88 6.33 -18.14 -1.40
CA THR A 88 5.55 -18.79 -2.44
C THR A 88 5.59 -17.98 -3.74
N ASP A 89 5.18 -18.59 -4.84
CA ASP A 89 5.09 -17.92 -6.12
C ASP A 89 3.98 -16.85 -6.17
N THR A 90 3.93 -16.09 -7.25
CA THR A 90 2.97 -15.00 -7.40
C THR A 90 1.52 -15.51 -7.43
N ARG A 91 1.28 -16.67 -8.04
CA ARG A 91 -0.05 -17.26 -8.16
C ARG A 91 -0.57 -17.68 -6.78
N GLU A 92 0.25 -18.36 -6.00
CA GLU A 92 -0.12 -18.80 -4.65
C GLU A 92 -0.33 -17.60 -3.71
N ARG A 93 0.50 -16.55 -3.80
CA ARG A 93 0.30 -15.31 -3.04
C ARG A 93 -1.04 -14.62 -3.39
N MET A 94 -1.44 -14.61 -4.66
CA MET A 94 -2.75 -14.12 -5.07
C MET A 94 -3.88 -14.96 -4.45
N LEU A 95 -3.76 -16.28 -4.47
CA LEU A 95 -4.73 -17.18 -3.85
C LEU A 95 -4.83 -16.95 -2.34
N GLN A 96 -3.72 -16.85 -1.64
CA GLN A 96 -3.70 -16.55 -0.21
C GLN A 96 -4.38 -15.20 0.10
N ALA A 97 -4.14 -14.17 -0.73
CA ALA A 97 -4.75 -12.86 -0.56
C ALA A 97 -6.28 -12.89 -0.70
N ILE A 98 -6.83 -13.59 -1.69
CA ILE A 98 -8.29 -13.71 -1.84
C ILE A 98 -8.93 -14.57 -0.75
N ILE A 99 -8.26 -15.61 -0.26
CA ILE A 99 -8.72 -16.40 0.89
C ILE A 99 -8.81 -15.52 2.14
N LEU A 100 -7.78 -14.70 2.40
CA LEU A 100 -7.78 -13.76 3.52
C LEU A 100 -8.84 -12.67 3.37
N SER A 101 -9.06 -12.17 2.15
CA SER A 101 -10.13 -11.23 1.84
C SER A 101 -11.49 -11.81 2.19
N GLN A 102 -11.79 -13.04 1.73
CA GLN A 102 -13.03 -13.74 2.05
C GLN A 102 -13.18 -13.99 3.56
N TYR A 103 -12.10 -14.42 4.22
CA TYR A 103 -12.09 -14.58 5.68
C TYR A 103 -12.47 -13.30 6.41
N ARG A 104 -11.86 -12.16 6.03
CA ARG A 104 -12.17 -10.87 6.67
C ARG A 104 -13.61 -10.44 6.44
N GLN A 105 -14.16 -10.69 5.26
CA GLN A 105 -15.56 -10.42 4.95
C GLN A 105 -16.50 -11.26 5.82
N GLU A 106 -16.26 -12.55 5.95
CA GLU A 106 -17.09 -13.47 6.75
C GLU A 106 -17.02 -13.12 8.25
N VAL A 107 -15.83 -12.83 8.77
CA VAL A 107 -15.67 -12.40 10.17
C VAL A 107 -16.45 -11.10 10.42
N ALA A 108 -16.32 -10.12 9.54
CA ALA A 108 -17.05 -8.86 9.65
C ALA A 108 -18.57 -9.08 9.62
N GLY A 109 -19.05 -9.92 8.69
CA GLY A 109 -20.47 -10.29 8.59
C GLY A 109 -21.01 -10.93 9.87
N LYS A 110 -20.22 -11.80 10.51
CA LYS A 110 -20.58 -12.40 11.79
C LYS A 110 -20.80 -11.38 12.91
N HIS A 111 -20.15 -10.24 12.83
CA HIS A 111 -20.31 -9.12 13.76
C HIS A 111 -21.29 -8.04 13.26
N GLY A 112 -22.09 -8.34 12.23
CA GLY A 112 -23.06 -7.41 11.67
C GLY A 112 -22.43 -6.25 10.86
N VAL A 113 -21.15 -6.34 10.53
CA VAL A 113 -20.43 -5.33 9.76
C VAL A 113 -20.42 -5.72 8.28
N ASN A 114 -21.03 -4.90 7.43
CA ASN A 114 -20.96 -5.07 5.98
C ASN A 114 -19.63 -4.56 5.44
N LEU A 115 -18.62 -5.41 5.50
CA LEU A 115 -17.27 -5.12 5.00
C LEU A 115 -17.08 -5.72 3.62
N LYS A 116 -16.66 -4.91 2.66
CA LYS A 116 -16.15 -5.37 1.37
C LYS A 116 -14.64 -5.15 1.31
N PRO A 117 -13.82 -6.15 1.62
CA PRO A 117 -12.37 -6.02 1.57
C PRO A 117 -11.89 -5.75 0.15
N VAL A 118 -10.86 -4.94 0.01
CA VAL A 118 -10.23 -4.64 -1.28
C VAL A 118 -8.85 -5.28 -1.31
N VAL A 119 -8.54 -5.98 -2.39
CA VAL A 119 -7.22 -6.58 -2.64
C VAL A 119 -6.54 -5.79 -3.77
N LEU A 120 -5.36 -5.25 -3.49
CA LEU A 120 -4.54 -4.52 -4.45
C LEU A 120 -3.29 -5.34 -4.81
N PHE A 121 -3.17 -5.74 -6.07
CA PHE A 121 -1.97 -6.37 -6.61
C PHE A 121 -1.10 -5.32 -7.30
N LYS A 122 0.03 -4.97 -6.67
CA LYS A 122 0.98 -3.98 -7.21
C LYS A 122 2.11 -4.69 -7.94
N ALA A 123 2.28 -4.38 -9.22
CA ALA A 123 3.45 -4.81 -9.99
C ALA A 123 4.70 -3.98 -9.61
N GLN A 124 5.87 -4.63 -9.58
CA GLN A 124 7.11 -3.98 -9.13
C GLN A 124 7.71 -3.00 -10.15
N LYS A 125 7.60 -3.27 -11.45
CA LYS A 125 8.44 -2.58 -12.45
C LYS A 125 7.71 -1.98 -13.65
N THR A 126 6.72 -2.64 -14.26
CA THR A 126 6.20 -2.22 -15.57
C THR A 126 4.70 -2.44 -15.72
N ILE A 127 4.10 -1.72 -16.67
CA ILE A 127 2.71 -1.90 -17.10
C ILE A 127 2.50 -3.32 -17.63
N ASP A 128 3.45 -3.86 -18.40
CA ASP A 128 3.38 -5.23 -18.95
C ASP A 128 3.31 -6.28 -17.85
N GLN A 129 4.07 -6.10 -16.77
CA GLN A 129 4.00 -7.00 -15.61
C GLN A 129 2.62 -6.92 -14.94
N SER A 130 2.03 -5.74 -14.87
CA SER A 130 0.68 -5.57 -14.34
C SER A 130 -0.36 -6.30 -15.17
N GLN A 131 -0.26 -6.23 -16.50
CA GLN A 131 -1.16 -6.97 -17.42
C GLN A 131 -1.00 -8.49 -17.29
N LYS A 132 0.24 -8.99 -17.20
CA LYS A 132 0.52 -10.40 -16.95
C LYS A 132 -0.07 -10.87 -15.62
N ASN A 133 0.09 -10.08 -14.56
CA ASN A 133 -0.48 -10.39 -13.26
C ASN A 133 -2.02 -10.40 -13.30
N LYS A 134 -2.64 -9.50 -14.06
CA LYS A 134 -4.09 -9.49 -14.26
C LYS A 134 -4.55 -10.76 -14.97
N ALA A 135 -3.87 -11.15 -16.06
CA ALA A 135 -4.19 -12.39 -16.78
C ALA A 135 -4.05 -13.64 -15.88
N LEU A 136 -2.94 -13.71 -15.13
CA LEU A 136 -2.70 -14.78 -14.15
C LEU A 136 -3.78 -14.84 -13.07
N PHE A 137 -4.27 -13.69 -12.61
CA PHE A 137 -5.35 -13.63 -11.62
C PHE A 137 -6.68 -14.17 -12.20
N HIS A 138 -7.05 -13.78 -13.41
CA HIS A 138 -8.26 -14.31 -14.06
C HIS A 138 -8.17 -15.81 -14.31
N GLU A 139 -7.01 -16.30 -14.73
CA GLU A 139 -6.76 -17.74 -14.87
C GLU A 139 -6.89 -18.46 -13.54
N LEU A 140 -6.26 -17.92 -12.48
CA LEU A 140 -6.35 -18.47 -11.12
C LEU A 140 -7.80 -18.61 -10.67
N VAL A 141 -8.60 -17.56 -10.75
CA VAL A 141 -10.00 -17.58 -10.31
C VAL A 141 -10.83 -18.54 -11.16
N GLY A 142 -10.64 -18.52 -12.49
CA GLY A 142 -11.36 -19.42 -13.41
C GLY A 142 -11.09 -20.89 -13.16
N ALA A 143 -9.81 -21.25 -12.97
CA ALA A 143 -9.37 -22.64 -12.78
C ALA A 143 -9.42 -23.12 -11.33
N LEU A 144 -9.74 -22.23 -10.36
CA LEU A 144 -9.70 -22.56 -8.93
C LEU A 144 -10.54 -23.78 -8.58
N SER A 145 -9.95 -24.72 -7.85
CA SER A 145 -10.55 -25.98 -7.46
C SER A 145 -10.48 -26.23 -5.94
N ALA A 146 -11.37 -27.08 -5.42
CA ALA A 146 -11.35 -27.49 -4.02
C ALA A 146 -10.02 -28.18 -3.63
N ARG A 147 -9.39 -28.87 -4.58
CA ARG A 147 -8.09 -29.52 -4.36
C ARG A 147 -6.99 -28.49 -4.08
N GLU A 148 -6.95 -27.38 -4.81
CA GLU A 148 -5.98 -26.32 -4.58
C GLU A 148 -6.18 -25.65 -3.21
N ILE A 149 -7.43 -25.42 -2.81
CA ILE A 149 -7.74 -24.91 -1.45
C ILE A 149 -7.26 -25.89 -0.38
N ALA A 150 -7.52 -27.19 -0.53
CA ALA A 150 -7.06 -28.21 0.39
C ALA A 150 -5.52 -28.27 0.46
N ASP A 151 -4.85 -28.11 -0.69
CA ASP A 151 -3.39 -28.09 -0.76
C ASP A 151 -2.78 -26.87 -0.04
N VAL A 152 -3.35 -25.66 -0.22
CA VAL A 152 -2.93 -24.47 0.53
C VAL A 152 -3.19 -24.66 2.02
N ARG A 153 -4.35 -25.15 2.41
CA ARG A 153 -4.71 -25.45 3.80
C ARG A 153 -3.68 -26.36 4.47
N ARG A 154 -3.26 -27.41 3.77
CA ARG A 154 -2.31 -28.41 4.30
C ARG A 154 -0.89 -27.87 4.41
N ARG A 155 -0.46 -27.05 3.44
CA ARG A 155 0.95 -26.62 3.33
C ARG A 155 1.24 -25.31 4.02
N THR A 156 0.22 -24.49 4.29
CA THR A 156 0.46 -23.15 4.85
C THR A 156 1.09 -23.22 6.25
N ASN A 157 2.16 -22.45 6.43
CA ASN A 157 2.77 -22.17 7.72
C ASN A 157 2.40 -20.77 8.25
N VAL A 158 1.64 -19.99 7.48
CA VAL A 158 1.21 -18.61 7.81
C VAL A 158 0.06 -18.66 8.81
N ASP A 159 0.28 -18.14 10.01
CA ASP A 159 -0.68 -18.29 11.11
C ASP A 159 -2.06 -17.68 10.84
N VAL A 160 -2.12 -16.52 10.16
CA VAL A 160 -3.42 -15.92 9.81
C VAL A 160 -4.19 -16.74 8.78
N LEU A 161 -3.52 -17.48 7.89
CA LEU A 161 -4.18 -18.42 6.98
C LEU A 161 -4.69 -19.66 7.71
N LYS A 162 -3.92 -20.18 8.70
CA LYS A 162 -4.41 -21.26 9.58
C LYS A 162 -5.66 -20.84 10.34
N GLN A 163 -5.66 -19.60 10.87
CA GLN A 163 -6.85 -19.03 11.52
C GLN A 163 -8.03 -18.92 10.57
N ALA A 164 -7.81 -18.44 9.33
CA ALA A 164 -8.84 -18.36 8.33
C ALA A 164 -9.45 -19.73 8.01
N PHE A 165 -8.63 -20.74 7.79
CA PHE A 165 -9.11 -22.10 7.54
C PHE A 165 -9.82 -22.73 8.74
N SER A 166 -9.35 -22.50 9.95
CA SER A 166 -10.02 -22.93 11.17
C SER A 166 -11.39 -22.27 11.31
N PHE A 167 -11.50 -20.98 11.01
CA PHE A 167 -12.76 -20.25 10.98
C PHE A 167 -13.73 -20.84 9.95
N PHE A 168 -13.29 -21.06 8.71
CA PHE A 168 -14.15 -21.66 7.67
C PHE A 168 -14.64 -23.04 8.08
N THR A 169 -13.79 -23.87 8.68
CA THR A 169 -14.17 -25.18 9.20
C THR A 169 -15.24 -25.06 10.31
N ALA A 170 -15.05 -24.12 11.24
CA ALA A 170 -16.02 -23.86 12.32
C ALA A 170 -17.37 -23.29 11.85
N GLN A 171 -17.43 -22.78 10.62
CA GLN A 171 -18.66 -22.29 9.98
C GLN A 171 -19.21 -23.29 8.94
N ASP A 172 -18.76 -24.54 8.94
CA ASP A 172 -19.15 -25.60 7.99
C ASP A 172 -18.92 -25.22 6.51
N VAL A 173 -17.96 -24.33 6.23
CA VAL A 173 -17.57 -23.94 4.88
C VAL A 173 -16.58 -24.97 4.33
N SER A 174 -17.09 -25.88 3.49
CA SER A 174 -16.23 -26.82 2.76
C SER A 174 -15.34 -26.12 1.74
N ASP A 175 -14.24 -26.78 1.32
CA ASP A 175 -13.34 -26.23 0.30
C ASP A 175 -14.07 -25.96 -1.03
N ALA A 176 -15.05 -26.79 -1.41
CA ALA A 176 -15.89 -26.56 -2.59
C ALA A 176 -16.78 -25.31 -2.44
N LEU A 177 -17.36 -25.11 -1.25
CA LEU A 177 -18.15 -23.91 -0.96
C LEU A 177 -17.27 -22.67 -0.94
N LEU A 178 -16.06 -22.76 -0.38
CA LEU A 178 -15.09 -21.66 -0.40
C LEU A 178 -14.70 -21.27 -1.82
N VAL A 179 -14.43 -22.24 -2.71
CA VAL A 179 -14.18 -21.97 -4.13
C VAL A 179 -15.33 -21.19 -4.78
N ARG A 180 -16.57 -21.60 -4.53
CA ARG A 180 -17.74 -20.88 -5.06
C ARG A 180 -17.78 -19.43 -4.57
N LYS A 181 -17.63 -19.21 -3.25
CA LYS A 181 -17.60 -17.87 -2.66
C LYS A 181 -16.49 -16.99 -3.24
N LEU A 182 -15.29 -17.55 -3.46
CA LEU A 182 -14.17 -16.84 -4.08
C LEU A 182 -14.45 -16.48 -5.53
N LYS A 183 -15.05 -17.38 -6.32
CA LYS A 183 -15.44 -17.10 -7.72
C LYS A 183 -16.56 -16.06 -7.83
N ASP A 184 -17.50 -16.06 -6.90
CA ASP A 184 -18.60 -15.08 -6.86
C ASP A 184 -18.13 -13.70 -6.39
N GLY A 185 -17.01 -13.62 -5.65
CA GLY A 185 -16.48 -12.40 -5.07
C GLY A 185 -15.49 -11.63 -5.96
N PHE A 186 -14.92 -12.29 -6.98
CA PHE A 186 -13.88 -11.76 -7.87
C PHE A 186 -14.16 -12.08 -9.33
#